data_4498f6196b039b4f8e7f4381be4963db
#
_entry.id   4498f6196b039b4f8e7f4381be4963db
#
_cell.length_a   1.000
_cell.length_b   1.000
_cell.length_c   1.000
_cell.angle_alpha   90.00
_cell.angle_beta   90.00
_cell.angle_gamma   90.00
#
_symmetry.space_group_name_H-M   'P 1'
#
loop_
_entity.id
_entity.type
_entity.pdbx_description
1 polymer ?
#
loop_
_entity_poly.entity_id
_entity_poly.type
_entity_poly.pdbx_seq_one_letter_code
_entity_poly.pdbx_strand_id
1 'polypeptide(L)'
;MLPPSDEVVEGCRIFVTSYFQLGFIPKAVFLENLRVNPSSVSKFLLACILSISARFTPSLVARYGNARKATDYFLEVSRSMVPAEMYNPSLERIQAFFLLAISQWGNGDRDRSSMDMGVAVRMAALLKLHCEESYVLENNCPADQVVRSESARRVFWMIQSQENLHSGYKTPAPFPLEDITTLLPCDEGDFAFGAIPTERAAEAGTPPALANPQLVFTPRRCLFATLIQAHGLWGRVARRACRNDYAVNKAPPWDPTSEYQRTIIELRQWEETLPQKHSFSVWNLRGWKSESLHLAYLSVTMVLRLSNIVTRRVYLHDMFTTPHPTPTSTPRETYGSAPKGFWAQASNELFHNLWDLHEQIDAYFSMKSSEEGFPQILVFCVYMCGSLSSFLWRYPALCPPLGERAERMAQRSLEVLSELHAAWPTSSKWQKGLQQ
;
A
#
# COMPACT_ATOMS: atom_id res chain seq x y z
N MET A 1 0.12 -5.36 -30.58
CA MET A 1 0.26 -6.83 -30.72
C MET A 1 1.11 -7.34 -29.55
N LEU A 2 0.79 -8.51 -28.96
CA LEU A 2 1.64 -9.06 -27.89
C LEU A 2 2.94 -9.64 -28.50
N PRO A 3 4.07 -9.62 -27.75
CA PRO A 3 5.34 -10.23 -28.17
C PRO A 3 5.24 -11.77 -28.21
N PRO A 4 6.31 -12.50 -28.59
CA PRO A 4 6.35 -13.95 -28.50
C PRO A 4 5.93 -14.51 -27.16
N SER A 5 5.35 -15.71 -27.15
CA SER A 5 4.72 -16.31 -25.96
C SER A 5 5.70 -16.49 -24.77
N ASP A 6 6.95 -16.83 -25.05
CA ASP A 6 8.01 -17.00 -24.06
C ASP A 6 8.32 -15.69 -23.32
N GLU A 7 8.39 -14.57 -24.00
CA GLU A 7 8.58 -13.25 -23.39
C GLU A 7 7.36 -12.80 -22.58
N VAL A 8 6.15 -13.11 -23.05
CA VAL A 8 4.92 -12.87 -22.29
C VAL A 8 4.92 -13.69 -21.00
N VAL A 9 5.26 -14.98 -21.08
CA VAL A 9 5.36 -15.87 -19.92
C VAL A 9 6.42 -15.38 -18.94
N GLU A 10 7.58 -14.92 -19.41
CA GLU A 10 8.63 -14.35 -18.56
C GLU A 10 8.12 -13.12 -17.79
N GLY A 11 7.50 -12.16 -18.48
CA GLY A 11 6.93 -10.97 -17.86
C GLY A 11 5.82 -11.27 -16.87
N CYS A 12 4.94 -12.21 -17.18
CA CYS A 12 3.89 -12.66 -16.27
C CYS A 12 4.46 -13.38 -15.04
N ARG A 13 5.52 -14.20 -15.19
CA ARG A 13 6.22 -14.84 -14.07
C ARG A 13 6.82 -13.80 -13.12
N ILE A 14 7.50 -12.79 -13.66
CA ILE A 14 8.05 -11.68 -12.86
C ILE A 14 6.93 -10.95 -12.11
N PHE A 15 5.79 -10.70 -12.77
CA PHE A 15 4.63 -10.08 -12.12
C PHE A 15 4.17 -10.89 -10.91
N VAL A 16 3.84 -12.17 -11.09
CA VAL A 16 3.25 -12.99 -10.00
C VAL A 16 4.24 -13.31 -8.87
N THR A 17 5.55 -13.19 -9.11
CA THR A 17 6.58 -13.43 -8.08
C THR A 17 6.99 -12.15 -7.35
N SER A 18 6.97 -10.98 -8.01
CA SER A 18 7.45 -9.71 -7.45
C SER A 18 6.35 -8.80 -6.89
N TYR A 19 5.11 -8.99 -7.33
CA TYR A 19 3.99 -8.11 -6.97
C TYR A 19 2.92 -8.83 -6.15
N PHE A 20 3.36 -9.54 -5.10
CA PHE A 20 2.45 -10.25 -4.19
C PHE A 20 1.36 -9.35 -3.60
N GLN A 21 1.66 -8.10 -3.29
CA GLN A 21 0.67 -7.12 -2.84
C GLN A 21 -0.49 -6.92 -3.86
N LEU A 22 -0.35 -7.43 -5.08
CA LEU A 22 -1.40 -7.53 -6.10
C LEU A 22 -1.86 -8.99 -6.29
N GLY A 23 -1.77 -9.80 -5.24
CA GLY A 23 -1.90 -11.28 -5.25
C GLY A 23 -3.33 -11.80 -5.40
N PHE A 24 -4.11 -11.24 -6.33
CA PHE A 24 -5.44 -11.75 -6.70
C PHE A 24 -5.41 -12.71 -7.90
N ILE A 25 -4.24 -12.98 -8.48
CA ILE A 25 -4.05 -13.95 -9.56
C ILE A 25 -3.43 -15.23 -8.98
N PRO A 26 -4.07 -16.40 -9.14
CA PRO A 26 -3.55 -17.67 -8.64
C PRO A 26 -2.30 -18.08 -9.45
N LYS A 27 -1.12 -17.94 -8.86
CA LYS A 27 0.20 -18.00 -9.53
C LYS A 27 0.39 -19.23 -10.40
N ALA A 28 0.21 -20.43 -9.82
CA ALA A 28 0.48 -21.69 -10.52
C ALA A 28 -0.50 -21.92 -11.68
N VAL A 29 -1.80 -21.82 -11.39
CA VAL A 29 -2.88 -22.05 -12.37
C VAL A 29 -2.80 -21.03 -13.53
N PHE A 30 -2.50 -19.77 -13.21
CA PHE A 30 -2.37 -18.72 -14.23
C PHE A 30 -1.19 -18.98 -15.19
N LEU A 31 -0.02 -19.31 -14.64
CA LEU A 31 1.17 -19.59 -15.47
C LEU A 31 1.04 -20.89 -16.28
N GLU A 32 0.38 -21.91 -15.73
CA GLU A 32 0.08 -23.14 -16.43
C GLU A 32 -0.88 -22.88 -17.61
N ASN A 33 -2.00 -22.20 -17.37
CA ASN A 33 -2.97 -21.83 -18.41
C ASN A 33 -2.29 -21.01 -19.51
N LEU A 34 -1.44 -20.05 -19.15
CA LEU A 34 -0.73 -19.23 -20.13
C LEU A 34 0.23 -20.04 -21.01
N ARG A 35 0.82 -21.14 -20.50
CA ARG A 35 1.71 -22.01 -21.27
C ARG A 35 0.94 -23.02 -22.13
N VAL A 36 -0.11 -23.64 -21.55
CA VAL A 36 -0.85 -24.73 -22.20
C VAL A 36 -1.90 -24.19 -23.18
N ASN A 37 -2.61 -23.14 -22.79
CA ASN A 37 -3.67 -22.51 -23.60
C ASN A 37 -3.61 -20.98 -23.48
N PRO A 38 -2.67 -20.31 -24.16
CA PRO A 38 -2.49 -18.85 -24.11
C PRO A 38 -3.76 -18.07 -24.49
N SER A 39 -4.62 -18.65 -25.32
CA SER A 39 -5.88 -18.02 -25.76
C SER A 39 -6.96 -17.97 -24.69
N SER A 40 -6.82 -18.74 -23.61
CA SER A 40 -7.76 -18.72 -22.46
C SER A 40 -7.62 -17.49 -21.59
N VAL A 41 -6.49 -16.79 -21.66
CA VAL A 41 -6.23 -15.58 -20.89
C VAL A 41 -6.52 -14.34 -21.72
N SER A 42 -7.28 -13.39 -21.14
CA SER A 42 -7.62 -12.14 -21.79
C SER A 42 -6.37 -11.36 -22.23
N LYS A 43 -6.32 -10.96 -23.52
CA LYS A 43 -5.24 -10.12 -24.05
C LYS A 43 -5.15 -8.77 -23.33
N PHE A 44 -6.30 -8.24 -22.92
CA PHE A 44 -6.36 -7.00 -22.16
C PHE A 44 -5.69 -7.17 -20.78
N LEU A 45 -6.01 -8.26 -20.06
CA LEU A 45 -5.37 -8.56 -18.78
C LEU A 45 -3.85 -8.76 -18.95
N LEU A 46 -3.42 -9.50 -19.98
CA LEU A 46 -1.98 -9.70 -20.26
C LEU A 46 -1.26 -8.37 -20.56
N ALA A 47 -1.85 -7.50 -21.37
CA ALA A 47 -1.26 -6.19 -21.67
C ALA A 47 -1.14 -5.33 -20.40
N CYS A 48 -2.15 -5.36 -19.50
CA CYS A 48 -2.13 -4.65 -18.23
C CYS A 48 -1.08 -5.23 -17.27
N ILE A 49 -0.92 -6.55 -17.19
CA ILE A 49 0.15 -7.19 -16.41
C ILE A 49 1.51 -6.73 -16.92
N LEU A 50 1.75 -6.80 -18.23
CA LEU A 50 3.01 -6.43 -18.84
C LEU A 50 3.31 -4.93 -18.72
N SER A 51 2.29 -4.06 -18.67
CA SER A 51 2.49 -2.64 -18.40
C SER A 51 3.15 -2.35 -17.03
N ILE A 52 3.05 -3.29 -16.10
CA ILE A 52 3.72 -3.22 -14.78
C ILE A 52 5.08 -3.92 -14.81
N SER A 53 5.14 -5.16 -15.33
CA SER A 53 6.30 -6.04 -15.22
C SER A 53 7.34 -5.88 -16.33
N ALA A 54 6.99 -5.32 -17.49
CA ALA A 54 7.90 -5.21 -18.63
C ALA A 54 9.21 -4.48 -18.32
N ARG A 55 9.16 -3.48 -17.45
CA ARG A 55 10.35 -2.73 -17.00
C ARG A 55 11.39 -3.56 -16.23
N PHE A 56 10.96 -4.69 -15.72
CA PHE A 56 11.79 -5.63 -14.96
C PHE A 56 12.04 -6.94 -15.72
N THR A 57 11.56 -7.04 -16.96
CA THR A 57 11.66 -8.24 -17.79
C THR A 57 12.79 -8.05 -18.81
N PRO A 58 13.94 -8.75 -18.65
CA PRO A 58 15.12 -8.53 -19.48
C PRO A 58 14.86 -8.66 -20.99
N SER A 59 14.10 -9.68 -21.41
CA SER A 59 13.76 -9.89 -22.83
C SER A 59 12.94 -8.73 -23.39
N LEU A 60 11.96 -8.22 -22.64
CA LEU A 60 11.12 -7.09 -23.05
C LEU A 60 11.89 -5.77 -23.07
N VAL A 61 12.76 -5.56 -22.07
CA VAL A 61 13.65 -4.39 -22.03
C VAL A 61 14.59 -4.39 -23.25
N ALA A 62 15.16 -5.54 -23.61
CA ALA A 62 16.00 -5.69 -24.81
C ALA A 62 15.20 -5.44 -26.10
N ARG A 63 13.99 -6.00 -26.21
CA ARG A 63 13.11 -5.84 -27.38
C ARG A 63 12.71 -4.38 -27.65
N TYR A 64 12.33 -3.65 -26.61
CA TYR A 64 11.83 -2.28 -26.72
C TYR A 64 12.89 -1.20 -26.49
N GLY A 65 14.13 -1.60 -26.17
CA GLY A 65 15.32 -0.76 -26.04
C GLY A 65 15.61 -0.21 -24.64
N ASN A 66 14.62 -0.06 -23.77
CA ASN A 66 14.80 0.23 -22.35
C ASN A 66 13.51 -0.03 -21.55
N ALA A 67 13.64 -0.03 -20.22
CA ALA A 67 12.55 -0.30 -19.27
C ALA A 67 11.32 0.64 -19.45
N ARG A 68 11.58 1.93 -19.71
CA ARG A 68 10.50 2.92 -19.91
C ARG A 68 9.74 2.64 -21.21
N LYS A 69 10.43 2.47 -22.32
CA LYS A 69 9.80 2.18 -23.62
C LYS A 69 9.00 0.89 -23.60
N ALA A 70 9.50 -0.15 -22.91
CA ALA A 70 8.77 -1.40 -22.71
C ALA A 70 7.45 -1.17 -21.98
N THR A 71 7.47 -0.41 -20.89
CA THR A 71 6.25 -0.03 -20.15
C THR A 71 5.29 0.81 -20.99
N ASP A 72 5.79 1.85 -21.65
CA ASP A 72 4.98 2.77 -22.47
C ASP A 72 4.28 2.01 -23.61
N TYR A 73 4.95 1.03 -24.25
CA TYR A 73 4.35 0.19 -25.25
C TYR A 73 3.12 -0.57 -24.74
N PHE A 74 3.24 -1.27 -23.61
CA PHE A 74 2.12 -2.04 -23.06
C PHE A 74 1.01 -1.15 -22.49
N LEU A 75 1.33 0.02 -21.99
CA LEU A 75 0.34 1.03 -21.60
C LEU A 75 -0.49 1.47 -22.82
N GLU A 76 0.15 1.79 -23.94
CA GLU A 76 -0.58 2.19 -25.17
C GLU A 76 -1.42 1.03 -25.73
N VAL A 77 -0.90 -0.19 -25.72
CA VAL A 77 -1.67 -1.38 -26.11
C VAL A 77 -2.90 -1.55 -25.21
N SER A 78 -2.74 -1.46 -23.89
CA SER A 78 -3.86 -1.56 -22.94
C SER A 78 -4.89 -0.44 -23.15
N ARG A 79 -4.44 0.80 -23.30
CA ARG A 79 -5.31 1.97 -23.53
C ARG A 79 -6.15 1.82 -24.81
N SER A 80 -5.57 1.29 -25.88
CA SER A 80 -6.29 1.07 -27.14
C SER A 80 -7.44 0.07 -27.02
N MET A 81 -7.40 -0.80 -26.01
CA MET A 81 -8.42 -1.82 -25.75
C MET A 81 -9.55 -1.31 -24.85
N VAL A 82 -9.32 -0.28 -24.02
CA VAL A 82 -10.28 0.25 -23.04
C VAL A 82 -11.70 0.45 -23.59
N PRO A 83 -11.91 1.09 -24.77
CA PRO A 83 -13.27 1.33 -25.28
C PRO A 83 -14.09 0.05 -25.53
N ALA A 84 -13.43 -1.05 -25.89
CA ALA A 84 -14.10 -2.34 -26.14
C ALA A 84 -14.36 -3.13 -24.85
N GLU A 85 -13.60 -2.87 -23.78
CA GLU A 85 -13.62 -3.66 -22.55
C GLU A 85 -14.46 -3.02 -21.42
N MET A 86 -14.66 -1.71 -21.43
CA MET A 86 -15.18 -0.96 -20.28
C MET A 86 -16.67 -1.19 -19.99
N TYR A 87 -17.46 -1.75 -20.92
CA TYR A 87 -18.90 -1.94 -20.75
C TYR A 87 -19.32 -3.38 -20.41
N ASN A 88 -18.39 -4.30 -20.27
CA ASN A 88 -18.66 -5.71 -20.02
C ASN A 88 -18.08 -6.17 -18.68
N PRO A 89 -18.79 -6.01 -17.55
CA PRO A 89 -18.26 -6.35 -16.22
C PRO A 89 -17.90 -7.84 -16.11
N SER A 90 -16.65 -8.12 -15.72
CA SER A 90 -16.18 -9.47 -15.40
C SER A 90 -14.99 -9.38 -14.44
N LEU A 91 -14.69 -10.48 -13.75
CA LEU A 91 -13.56 -10.53 -12.83
C LEU A 91 -12.23 -10.16 -13.52
N GLU A 92 -11.97 -10.72 -14.70
CA GLU A 92 -10.74 -10.46 -15.44
C GLU A 92 -10.62 -8.98 -15.89
N ARG A 93 -11.74 -8.33 -16.23
CA ARG A 93 -11.75 -6.90 -16.57
C ARG A 93 -11.52 -6.03 -15.36
N ILE A 94 -12.10 -6.37 -14.20
CA ILE A 94 -11.82 -5.67 -12.95
C ILE A 94 -10.32 -5.74 -12.64
N GLN A 95 -9.71 -6.92 -12.75
CA GLN A 95 -8.27 -7.12 -12.55
C GLN A 95 -7.45 -6.30 -13.54
N ALA A 96 -7.83 -6.29 -14.81
CA ALA A 96 -7.12 -5.55 -15.87
C ALA A 96 -7.21 -4.02 -15.66
N PHE A 97 -8.39 -3.47 -15.41
CA PHE A 97 -8.56 -2.04 -15.14
C PHE A 97 -7.84 -1.60 -13.86
N PHE A 98 -7.88 -2.42 -12.82
CA PHE A 98 -7.10 -2.18 -11.60
C PHE A 98 -5.59 -2.10 -11.89
N LEU A 99 -5.03 -3.06 -12.63
CA LEU A 99 -3.61 -3.07 -12.99
C LEU A 99 -3.23 -1.91 -13.91
N LEU A 100 -4.10 -1.56 -14.88
CA LEU A 100 -3.89 -0.41 -15.75
C LEU A 100 -3.82 0.89 -14.93
N ALA A 101 -4.73 1.07 -13.97
CA ALA A 101 -4.73 2.20 -13.06
C ALA A 101 -3.42 2.30 -12.27
N ILE A 102 -2.94 1.19 -11.70
CA ILE A 102 -1.67 1.12 -10.96
C ILE A 102 -0.48 1.52 -11.86
N SER A 103 -0.45 0.99 -13.09
CA SER A 103 0.63 1.28 -14.04
C SER A 103 0.66 2.75 -14.43
N GLN A 104 -0.49 3.36 -14.69
CA GLN A 104 -0.61 4.79 -15.02
C GLN A 104 -0.20 5.68 -13.85
N TRP A 105 -0.62 5.34 -12.62
CA TRP A 105 -0.17 6.06 -11.43
C TRP A 105 1.35 6.05 -11.29
N GLY A 106 1.98 4.89 -11.48
CA GLY A 106 3.44 4.74 -11.46
C GLY A 106 4.16 5.59 -12.50
N ASN A 107 3.53 5.84 -13.64
CA ASN A 107 4.06 6.71 -14.69
C ASN A 107 3.72 8.21 -14.49
N GLY A 108 2.94 8.55 -13.44
CA GLY A 108 2.58 9.94 -13.10
C GLY A 108 1.30 10.43 -13.76
N ASP A 109 0.56 9.59 -14.47
CA ASP A 109 -0.69 9.90 -15.16
C ASP A 109 -1.90 9.69 -14.22
N ARG A 110 -2.03 10.59 -13.26
CA ARG A 110 -2.96 10.46 -12.13
C ARG A 110 -4.42 10.46 -12.53
N ASP A 111 -4.79 11.33 -13.47
CA ASP A 111 -6.20 11.49 -13.87
C ASP A 111 -6.69 10.22 -14.58
N ARG A 112 -5.90 9.66 -15.51
CA ARG A 112 -6.23 8.41 -16.16
C ARG A 112 -6.25 7.24 -15.18
N SER A 113 -5.29 7.18 -14.27
CA SER A 113 -5.28 6.18 -13.20
C SER A 113 -6.59 6.21 -12.41
N SER A 114 -7.04 7.40 -12.00
CA SER A 114 -8.28 7.57 -11.26
C SER A 114 -9.52 7.16 -12.06
N MET A 115 -9.55 7.49 -13.36
CA MET A 115 -10.67 7.11 -14.24
C MET A 115 -10.74 5.58 -14.45
N ASP A 116 -9.62 4.91 -14.72
CA ASP A 116 -9.60 3.46 -14.91
C ASP A 116 -9.87 2.71 -13.62
N MET A 117 -9.39 3.22 -12.47
CA MET A 117 -9.77 2.71 -11.16
C MET A 117 -11.28 2.86 -10.93
N GLY A 118 -11.88 3.97 -11.34
CA GLY A 118 -13.33 4.18 -11.27
C GLY A 118 -14.12 3.16 -12.08
N VAL A 119 -13.60 2.71 -13.23
CA VAL A 119 -14.22 1.61 -14.01
C VAL A 119 -14.14 0.29 -13.22
N ALA A 120 -12.97 -0.05 -12.65
CA ALA A 120 -12.83 -1.25 -11.82
C ALA A 120 -13.78 -1.23 -10.61
N VAL A 121 -13.87 -0.11 -9.90
CA VAL A 121 -14.81 0.11 -8.77
C VAL A 121 -16.25 -0.11 -9.22
N ARG A 122 -16.67 0.49 -10.34
CA ARG A 122 -18.05 0.35 -10.83
C ARG A 122 -18.37 -1.09 -11.24
N MET A 123 -17.45 -1.78 -11.89
CA MET A 123 -17.61 -3.20 -12.23
C MET A 123 -17.71 -4.07 -10.97
N ALA A 124 -16.85 -3.81 -9.95
CA ALA A 124 -16.91 -4.53 -8.68
C ALA A 124 -18.26 -4.34 -7.95
N ALA A 125 -18.82 -3.11 -8.00
CA ALA A 125 -20.14 -2.82 -7.47
C ALA A 125 -21.26 -3.57 -8.21
N LEU A 126 -21.20 -3.61 -9.55
CA LEU A 126 -22.18 -4.32 -10.38
C LEU A 126 -22.16 -5.84 -10.14
N LEU A 127 -20.98 -6.41 -9.88
CA LEU A 127 -20.81 -7.81 -9.50
C LEU A 127 -21.03 -8.06 -8.00
N LYS A 128 -21.42 -7.04 -7.22
CA LYS A 128 -21.67 -7.09 -5.77
C LYS A 128 -20.49 -7.66 -4.95
N LEU A 129 -19.25 -7.39 -5.36
CA LEU A 129 -18.07 -7.93 -4.68
C LEU A 129 -17.87 -7.37 -3.25
N HIS A 130 -18.60 -6.35 -2.85
CA HIS A 130 -18.64 -5.81 -1.49
C HIS A 130 -19.57 -6.61 -0.56
N CYS A 131 -20.36 -7.57 -1.11
CA CYS A 131 -21.33 -8.38 -0.37
C CYS A 131 -20.80 -9.80 -0.16
N GLU A 132 -20.80 -10.30 1.08
CA GLU A 132 -20.34 -11.68 1.39
C GLU A 132 -21.14 -12.75 0.65
N GLU A 133 -22.40 -12.50 0.36
CA GLU A 133 -23.29 -13.41 -0.39
C GLU A 133 -22.75 -13.75 -1.79
N SER A 134 -21.92 -12.88 -2.38
CA SER A 134 -21.28 -13.12 -3.69
C SER A 134 -20.22 -14.21 -3.67
N TYR A 135 -19.81 -14.66 -2.49
CA TYR A 135 -18.77 -15.67 -2.29
C TYR A 135 -19.28 -16.99 -1.70
N VAL A 136 -20.60 -17.13 -1.59
CA VAL A 136 -21.19 -18.39 -1.13
C VAL A 136 -20.96 -19.46 -2.18
N LEU A 137 -20.37 -20.57 -1.76
CA LEU A 137 -20.10 -21.73 -2.59
C LEU A 137 -20.96 -22.91 -2.15
N GLU A 138 -21.33 -23.75 -3.11
CA GLU A 138 -22.02 -25.00 -2.82
C GLU A 138 -21.11 -25.97 -2.03
N ASN A 139 -21.73 -26.83 -1.23
CA ASN A 139 -20.99 -27.89 -0.55
C ASN A 139 -20.31 -28.80 -1.60
N ASN A 140 -19.02 -29.05 -1.43
CA ASN A 140 -18.18 -29.83 -2.35
C ASN A 140 -17.96 -29.19 -3.73
N CYS A 141 -17.96 -27.83 -3.82
CA CYS A 141 -17.57 -27.15 -5.06
C CYS A 141 -16.13 -27.51 -5.46
N PRO A 142 -15.81 -27.57 -6.77
CA PRO A 142 -14.45 -27.82 -7.27
C PRO A 142 -13.46 -26.73 -6.80
N ALA A 143 -12.19 -27.13 -6.62
CA ALA A 143 -11.13 -26.24 -6.14
C ALA A 143 -10.94 -24.99 -7.01
N ASP A 144 -11.14 -25.07 -8.32
CA ASP A 144 -11.05 -23.94 -9.25
C ASP A 144 -12.14 -22.88 -8.97
N GLN A 145 -13.33 -23.27 -8.53
CA GLN A 145 -14.40 -22.35 -8.12
C GLN A 145 -14.03 -21.65 -6.80
N VAL A 146 -13.41 -22.36 -5.84
CA VAL A 146 -12.91 -21.76 -4.60
C VAL A 146 -11.83 -20.73 -4.92
N VAL A 147 -10.86 -21.08 -5.77
CA VAL A 147 -9.80 -20.18 -6.24
C VAL A 147 -10.38 -18.95 -6.95
N ARG A 148 -11.38 -19.13 -7.81
CA ARG A 148 -12.04 -18.03 -8.52
C ARG A 148 -12.78 -17.09 -7.56
N SER A 149 -13.52 -17.63 -6.59
CA SER A 149 -14.21 -16.88 -5.55
C SER A 149 -13.21 -16.07 -4.70
N GLU A 150 -12.12 -16.70 -4.25
CA GLU A 150 -11.08 -16.02 -3.48
C GLU A 150 -10.36 -14.95 -4.31
N SER A 151 -10.10 -15.20 -5.61
CA SER A 151 -9.53 -14.21 -6.53
C SER A 151 -10.41 -12.95 -6.65
N ALA A 152 -11.74 -13.13 -6.70
CA ALA A 152 -12.70 -12.03 -6.72
C ALA A 152 -12.70 -11.24 -5.39
N ARG A 153 -12.62 -11.94 -4.25
CA ARG A 153 -12.50 -11.33 -2.91
C ARG A 153 -11.22 -10.50 -2.81
N ARG A 154 -10.11 -11.05 -3.26
CA ARG A 154 -8.80 -10.40 -3.23
C ARG A 154 -8.75 -9.13 -4.08
N VAL A 155 -9.28 -9.15 -5.30
CA VAL A 155 -9.29 -7.95 -6.14
C VAL A 155 -10.20 -6.86 -5.57
N PHE A 156 -11.35 -7.20 -4.97
CA PHE A 156 -12.20 -6.25 -4.28
C PHE A 156 -11.42 -5.53 -3.15
N TRP A 157 -10.79 -6.30 -2.28
CA TRP A 157 -10.03 -5.72 -1.18
C TRP A 157 -8.78 -4.95 -1.65
N MET A 158 -8.18 -5.34 -2.78
CA MET A 158 -7.08 -4.58 -3.36
C MET A 158 -7.54 -3.24 -3.93
N ILE A 159 -8.74 -3.15 -4.50
CA ILE A 159 -9.33 -1.87 -4.91
C ILE A 159 -9.47 -0.95 -3.68
N GLN A 160 -10.09 -1.42 -2.61
CA GLN A 160 -10.24 -0.66 -1.36
C GLN A 160 -8.87 -0.26 -0.78
N SER A 161 -7.93 -1.17 -0.79
CA SER A 161 -6.57 -0.97 -0.32
C SER A 161 -5.84 0.13 -1.10
N GLN A 162 -5.92 0.08 -2.43
CA GLN A 162 -5.28 1.05 -3.31
C GLN A 162 -5.89 2.46 -3.17
N GLU A 163 -7.21 2.56 -3.08
CA GLU A 163 -7.90 3.81 -2.82
C GLU A 163 -7.51 4.39 -1.44
N ASN A 164 -7.30 3.55 -0.44
CA ASN A 164 -6.78 3.98 0.85
C ASN A 164 -5.34 4.52 0.75
N LEU A 165 -4.49 3.89 -0.05
CA LEU A 165 -3.12 4.36 -0.27
C LEU A 165 -3.07 5.74 -0.96
N HIS A 166 -4.06 6.05 -1.80
CA HIS A 166 -4.16 7.31 -2.53
C HIS A 166 -5.06 8.37 -1.87
N SER A 167 -5.62 8.10 -0.69
CA SER A 167 -6.64 8.94 -0.03
C SER A 167 -6.19 10.35 0.40
N GLY A 168 -4.95 10.75 0.12
CA GLY A 168 -4.43 12.08 0.43
C GLY A 168 -5.08 13.26 -0.27
N TYR A 169 -6.01 13.06 -1.23
CA TYR A 169 -6.57 14.09 -2.10
C TYR A 169 -8.05 14.43 -1.85
N LYS A 170 -8.57 14.20 -0.66
CA LYS A 170 -9.98 14.47 -0.32
C LYS A 170 -11.00 13.69 -1.17
N THR A 171 -10.58 12.60 -1.81
CA THR A 171 -11.48 11.70 -2.51
C THR A 171 -12.26 10.85 -1.52
N PRO A 172 -13.57 10.66 -1.71
CA PRO A 172 -14.34 9.73 -0.89
C PRO A 172 -13.85 8.29 -1.12
N ALA A 173 -14.05 7.44 -0.11
CA ALA A 173 -13.84 6.00 -0.29
C ALA A 173 -14.82 5.45 -1.34
N PRO A 174 -14.39 4.51 -2.21
CA PRO A 174 -15.26 3.99 -3.28
C PRO A 174 -16.45 3.21 -2.74
N PHE A 175 -16.27 2.52 -1.62
CA PHE A 175 -17.33 1.84 -0.86
C PHE A 175 -17.24 2.31 0.60
N PRO A 176 -18.35 2.81 1.18
CA PRO A 176 -18.41 3.09 2.61
C PRO A 176 -18.30 1.79 3.41
N LEU A 177 -17.66 1.84 4.58
CA LEU A 177 -17.40 0.62 5.37
C LEU A 177 -18.69 -0.07 5.83
N GLU A 178 -19.76 0.70 6.07
CA GLU A 178 -21.07 0.20 6.45
C GLU A 178 -21.75 -0.66 5.38
N ASP A 179 -21.35 -0.55 4.11
CA ASP A 179 -21.88 -1.31 2.99
C ASP A 179 -21.06 -2.59 2.68
N ILE A 180 -19.90 -2.76 3.33
CA ILE A 180 -18.98 -3.88 3.06
C ILE A 180 -19.27 -5.02 4.04
N THR A 181 -19.93 -6.08 3.58
CA THR A 181 -20.10 -7.30 4.36
C THR A 181 -19.04 -8.36 4.07
N THR A 182 -18.24 -8.17 3.03
CA THR A 182 -17.19 -9.09 2.59
C THR A 182 -16.09 -9.22 3.64
N LEU A 183 -15.82 -10.45 4.09
CA LEU A 183 -14.70 -10.79 4.96
C LEU A 183 -13.35 -10.69 4.23
N LEU A 184 -12.26 -10.57 5.00
CA LEU A 184 -10.91 -10.46 4.45
C LEU A 184 -10.45 -11.77 3.79
N PRO A 185 -9.47 -11.71 2.87
CA PRO A 185 -8.92 -12.88 2.17
C PRO A 185 -8.32 -13.93 3.11
N CYS A 186 -8.26 -15.18 2.63
CA CYS A 186 -7.55 -16.28 3.28
C CYS A 186 -6.03 -16.21 3.01
N ASP A 187 -5.29 -17.14 3.64
CA ASP A 187 -3.85 -17.25 3.42
C ASP A 187 -3.49 -17.80 2.02
N GLU A 188 -2.21 -17.71 1.67
CA GLU A 188 -1.71 -18.14 0.37
C GLU A 188 -1.80 -19.65 0.15
N GLY A 189 -1.72 -20.44 1.24
CA GLY A 189 -1.85 -21.89 1.17
C GLY A 189 -3.27 -22.29 0.77
N ASP A 190 -4.28 -21.80 1.51
CA ASP A 190 -5.69 -22.05 1.19
C ASP A 190 -6.02 -21.59 -0.24
N PHE A 191 -5.54 -20.41 -0.63
CA PHE A 191 -5.75 -19.89 -2.00
C PHE A 191 -5.10 -20.77 -3.06
N ALA A 192 -3.85 -21.23 -2.83
CA ALA A 192 -3.12 -22.03 -3.81
C ALA A 192 -3.72 -23.44 -4.00
N PHE A 193 -4.24 -24.03 -2.92
CA PHE A 193 -4.83 -25.36 -2.95
C PHE A 193 -6.34 -25.38 -3.22
N GLY A 194 -6.98 -24.19 -3.31
CA GLY A 194 -8.43 -24.08 -3.46
C GLY A 194 -9.18 -24.64 -2.24
N ALA A 195 -8.61 -24.44 -1.04
CA ALA A 195 -9.22 -24.88 0.21
C ALA A 195 -10.14 -23.78 0.75
N ILE A 196 -11.28 -24.18 1.29
CA ILE A 196 -12.21 -23.27 1.98
C ILE A 196 -11.62 -22.99 3.37
N PRO A 197 -11.29 -21.72 3.72
CA PRO A 197 -10.73 -21.41 5.02
C PRO A 197 -11.75 -21.60 6.13
N THR A 198 -11.31 -22.06 7.28
CA THR A 198 -12.16 -22.26 8.47
C THR A 198 -12.53 -20.96 9.16
N GLU A 199 -11.73 -19.93 9.01
CA GLU A 199 -11.87 -18.61 9.64
C GLU A 199 -11.38 -17.51 8.70
N ARG A 200 -12.06 -16.36 8.74
CA ARG A 200 -11.63 -15.15 8.03
C ARG A 200 -11.62 -13.96 8.99
N ALA A 201 -10.69 -13.07 8.82
CA ALA A 201 -10.67 -11.78 9.51
C ALA A 201 -11.69 -10.81 8.87
N ALA A 202 -11.98 -9.71 9.58
CA ALA A 202 -12.78 -8.60 9.07
C ALA A 202 -12.01 -7.27 9.13
N GLU A 203 -12.39 -6.32 8.28
CA GLU A 203 -11.90 -4.95 8.35
C GLU A 203 -12.68 -4.17 9.42
N ALA A 204 -11.97 -3.37 10.22
CA ALA A 204 -12.57 -2.57 11.27
C ALA A 204 -13.60 -1.56 10.71
N GLY A 205 -14.76 -1.47 11.36
CA GLY A 205 -15.85 -0.58 10.95
C GLY A 205 -16.84 -1.18 9.95
N THR A 206 -16.59 -2.40 9.46
CA THR A 206 -17.57 -3.14 8.63
C THR A 206 -18.63 -3.84 9.48
N PRO A 207 -19.84 -4.13 8.96
CA PRO A 207 -20.88 -4.82 9.69
C PRO A 207 -20.44 -6.14 10.35
N PRO A 208 -19.64 -7.02 9.70
CA PRO A 208 -19.11 -8.21 10.37
C PRO A 208 -18.21 -7.90 11.57
N ALA A 209 -17.38 -6.87 11.48
CA ALA A 209 -16.51 -6.46 12.57
C ALA A 209 -17.27 -5.79 13.72
N LEU A 210 -18.37 -5.07 13.41
CA LEU A 210 -19.24 -4.47 14.43
C LEU A 210 -20.05 -5.54 15.16
N ALA A 211 -20.49 -6.59 14.45
CA ALA A 211 -21.19 -7.73 15.04
C ALA A 211 -20.26 -8.62 15.88
N ASN A 212 -19.01 -8.80 15.44
CA ASN A 212 -18.00 -9.59 16.14
C ASN A 212 -16.60 -8.92 16.04
N PRO A 213 -16.25 -8.06 17.01
CA PRO A 213 -14.97 -7.35 17.01
C PRO A 213 -13.73 -8.27 17.03
N GLN A 214 -13.86 -9.52 17.49
CA GLN A 214 -12.75 -10.48 17.50
C GLN A 214 -12.24 -10.82 16.09
N LEU A 215 -13.09 -10.68 15.07
CA LEU A 215 -12.69 -10.91 13.68
C LEU A 215 -11.63 -9.90 13.19
N VAL A 216 -11.55 -8.72 13.79
CA VAL A 216 -10.51 -7.73 13.47
C VAL A 216 -9.14 -8.18 13.98
N PHE A 217 -9.12 -8.81 15.15
CA PHE A 217 -7.89 -9.12 15.91
C PHE A 217 -7.54 -10.61 15.91
N THR A 218 -8.21 -11.42 15.09
CA THR A 218 -7.94 -12.86 15.07
C THR A 218 -6.44 -13.15 14.89
N PRO A 219 -5.82 -13.97 15.75
CA PRO A 219 -4.38 -14.27 15.66
C PRO A 219 -4.01 -15.09 14.42
N ARG A 220 -5.00 -15.70 13.77
CA ARG A 220 -4.83 -16.49 12.54
C ARG A 220 -4.97 -15.67 11.27
N ARG A 221 -5.18 -14.33 11.35
CA ARG A 221 -5.27 -13.52 10.15
C ARG A 221 -4.00 -13.64 9.30
N CYS A 222 -4.18 -13.83 8.01
CA CYS A 222 -3.09 -13.98 7.07
C CYS A 222 -2.37 -12.65 6.80
N LEU A 223 -1.20 -12.70 6.17
CA LEU A 223 -0.44 -11.51 5.83
C LEU A 223 -1.22 -10.56 4.89
N PHE A 224 -2.01 -11.11 3.95
CA PHE A 224 -2.81 -10.31 3.03
C PHE A 224 -3.93 -9.56 3.78
N ALA A 225 -4.61 -10.20 4.73
CA ALA A 225 -5.60 -9.55 5.58
C ALA A 225 -4.96 -8.42 6.43
N THR A 226 -3.79 -8.68 7.01
CA THR A 226 -3.03 -7.67 7.76
C THR A 226 -2.61 -6.48 6.88
N LEU A 227 -2.25 -6.73 5.62
CA LEU A 227 -1.92 -5.70 4.63
C LEU A 227 -3.13 -4.78 4.35
N ILE A 228 -4.31 -5.36 4.14
CA ILE A 228 -5.54 -4.59 3.89
C ILE A 228 -5.85 -3.71 5.10
N GLN A 229 -5.79 -4.27 6.32
CA GLN A 229 -6.01 -3.51 7.55
C GLN A 229 -5.00 -2.37 7.73
N ALA A 230 -3.71 -2.59 7.44
CA ALA A 230 -2.69 -1.54 7.48
C ALA A 230 -3.00 -0.39 6.52
N HIS A 231 -3.45 -0.72 5.30
CA HIS A 231 -3.86 0.28 4.32
C HIS A 231 -5.17 1.00 4.70
N GLY A 232 -6.09 0.32 5.38
CA GLY A 232 -7.29 0.92 5.98
C GLY A 232 -6.94 1.98 7.04
N LEU A 233 -6.05 1.63 7.97
CA LEU A 233 -5.51 2.55 8.98
C LEU A 233 -4.82 3.76 8.33
N TRP A 234 -3.94 3.52 7.37
CA TRP A 234 -3.29 4.59 6.60
C TRP A 234 -4.30 5.51 5.92
N GLY A 235 -5.32 4.96 5.27
CA GLY A 235 -6.34 5.75 4.58
C GLY A 235 -7.06 6.72 5.53
N ARG A 236 -7.35 6.30 6.76
CA ARG A 236 -7.95 7.18 7.80
C ARG A 236 -6.98 8.28 8.22
N VAL A 237 -5.72 7.93 8.46
CA VAL A 237 -4.66 8.89 8.84
C VAL A 237 -4.41 9.91 7.72
N ALA A 238 -4.28 9.45 6.48
CA ALA A 238 -4.00 10.30 5.32
C ALA A 238 -5.15 11.28 5.03
N ARG A 239 -6.41 10.79 5.04
CA ARG A 239 -7.59 11.64 4.89
C ARG A 239 -7.67 12.70 5.98
N ARG A 240 -7.39 12.33 7.23
CA ARG A 240 -7.33 13.30 8.35
C ARG A 240 -6.24 14.35 8.12
N ALA A 241 -5.04 13.93 7.78
CA ALA A 241 -3.91 14.85 7.55
C ALA A 241 -4.18 15.83 6.39
N CYS A 242 -4.92 15.40 5.36
CA CYS A 242 -5.24 16.22 4.20
C CYS A 242 -6.47 17.15 4.38
N ARG A 243 -7.36 16.84 5.32
CA ARG A 243 -8.53 17.70 5.59
C ARG A 243 -8.14 19.07 6.11
N ASN A 244 -6.98 19.20 6.71
CA ASN A 244 -6.45 20.46 7.27
C ASN A 244 -7.47 21.20 8.17
N ASP A 245 -8.45 20.46 8.69
CA ASP A 245 -9.60 20.99 9.42
C ASP A 245 -9.27 21.13 10.91
N TYR A 246 -8.22 21.90 11.19
CA TYR A 246 -7.97 22.37 12.55
C TYR A 246 -9.16 23.19 13.11
N ALA A 247 -9.99 23.73 12.23
CA ALA A 247 -11.20 24.46 12.60
C ALA A 247 -12.36 23.54 13.05
N VAL A 248 -12.36 22.27 12.66
CA VAL A 248 -13.41 21.29 13.02
C VAL A 248 -13.06 20.51 14.29
N ASN A 249 -11.78 20.31 14.59
CA ASN A 249 -11.34 19.66 15.84
C ASN A 249 -11.40 20.65 17.01
N LYS A 250 -12.55 20.70 17.68
CA LYS A 250 -12.75 21.51 18.90
C LYS A 250 -11.93 21.08 20.08
N ALA A 251 -11.42 19.83 20.09
CA ALA A 251 -10.64 19.27 21.20
C ALA A 251 -9.14 19.36 20.91
N PRO A 252 -8.33 19.82 21.90
CA PRO A 252 -6.87 19.88 21.73
C PRO A 252 -6.25 18.48 21.60
N PRO A 253 -5.06 18.34 20.97
CA PRO A 253 -4.45 17.01 20.72
C PRO A 253 -4.09 16.23 21.98
N TRP A 254 -4.00 16.88 23.13
CA TRP A 254 -3.80 16.21 24.45
C TRP A 254 -5.10 15.79 25.13
N ASP A 255 -6.24 16.18 24.59
CA ASP A 255 -7.53 15.72 25.12
C ASP A 255 -7.78 14.26 24.72
N PRO A 256 -8.12 13.37 25.67
CA PRO A 256 -8.42 11.97 25.40
C PRO A 256 -9.55 11.76 24.37
N THR A 257 -10.46 12.72 24.23
CA THR A 257 -11.58 12.65 23.27
C THR A 257 -11.20 13.14 21.88
N SER A 258 -9.99 13.69 21.70
CA SER A 258 -9.52 14.20 20.42
C SER A 258 -9.36 13.09 19.40
N GLU A 259 -9.52 13.43 18.13
CA GLU A 259 -9.27 12.51 17.03
C GLU A 259 -7.80 12.07 16.97
N TYR A 260 -6.87 12.93 17.39
CA TYR A 260 -5.45 12.62 17.53
C TYR A 260 -5.21 11.46 18.51
N GLN A 261 -5.74 11.56 19.72
CA GLN A 261 -5.56 10.51 20.74
C GLN A 261 -6.23 9.20 20.32
N ARG A 262 -7.45 9.27 19.77
CA ARG A 262 -8.14 8.07 19.25
C ARG A 262 -7.33 7.36 18.18
N THR A 263 -6.75 8.12 17.23
CA THR A 263 -5.91 7.56 16.18
C THR A 263 -4.64 6.89 16.72
N ILE A 264 -3.97 7.52 17.71
CA ILE A 264 -2.78 6.93 18.35
C ILE A 264 -3.12 5.64 19.10
N ILE A 265 -4.24 5.64 19.85
CA ILE A 265 -4.70 4.45 20.57
C ILE A 265 -5.03 3.32 19.58
N GLU A 266 -5.74 3.63 18.50
CA GLU A 266 -6.09 2.65 17.45
C GLU A 266 -4.84 2.03 16.81
N LEU A 267 -3.87 2.85 16.40
CA LEU A 267 -2.61 2.38 15.81
C LEU A 267 -1.83 1.48 16.79
N ARG A 268 -1.76 1.86 18.06
CA ARG A 268 -1.08 1.08 19.10
C ARG A 268 -1.77 -0.26 19.35
N GLN A 269 -3.10 -0.25 19.55
CA GLN A 269 -3.87 -1.47 19.78
C GLN A 269 -3.75 -2.44 18.60
N TRP A 270 -3.80 -1.94 17.38
CA TRP A 270 -3.63 -2.75 16.19
C TRP A 270 -2.22 -3.36 16.11
N GLU A 271 -1.17 -2.59 16.41
CA GLU A 271 0.22 -3.07 16.42
C GLU A 271 0.44 -4.14 17.50
N GLU A 272 -0.08 -3.95 18.71
CA GLU A 272 0.01 -4.90 19.83
C GLU A 272 -0.70 -6.24 19.53
N THR A 273 -1.68 -6.23 18.67
CA THR A 273 -2.42 -7.44 18.26
C THR A 273 -1.90 -8.10 16.98
N LEU A 274 -0.79 -7.60 16.41
CA LEU A 274 -0.19 -8.23 15.24
C LEU A 274 0.29 -9.65 15.56
N PRO A 275 0.03 -10.64 14.67
CA PRO A 275 0.73 -11.91 14.75
C PRO A 275 2.25 -11.69 14.78
N GLN A 276 2.96 -12.43 15.64
CA GLN A 276 4.40 -12.25 15.83
C GLN A 276 5.20 -12.24 14.52
N LYS A 277 4.83 -13.08 13.55
CA LYS A 277 5.45 -13.14 12.23
C LYS A 277 5.16 -11.92 11.34
N HIS A 278 4.16 -11.07 11.69
CA HIS A 278 3.82 -9.85 10.96
C HIS A 278 4.47 -8.60 11.58
N SER A 279 4.98 -8.68 12.81
CA SER A 279 5.76 -7.61 13.45
C SER A 279 7.16 -7.53 12.83
N PHE A 280 7.72 -6.31 12.74
CA PHE A 280 9.02 -6.13 12.09
C PHE A 280 10.16 -6.79 12.87
N SER A 281 10.91 -7.60 12.18
CA SER A 281 12.26 -8.04 12.53
C SER A 281 13.02 -8.42 11.25
N VAL A 282 14.34 -8.31 11.27
CA VAL A 282 15.19 -8.78 10.16
C VAL A 282 15.02 -10.28 9.92
N TRP A 283 14.75 -11.05 10.97
CA TRP A 283 14.49 -12.49 10.86
C TRP A 283 13.18 -12.76 10.12
N ASN A 284 12.11 -12.09 10.49
CA ASN A 284 10.82 -12.20 9.79
C ASN A 284 10.93 -11.73 8.32
N LEU A 285 11.70 -10.65 8.07
CA LEU A 285 11.93 -10.17 6.69
C LEU A 285 12.61 -11.25 5.84
N ARG A 286 13.61 -11.95 6.37
CA ARG A 286 14.26 -13.08 5.68
C ARG A 286 13.31 -14.26 5.45
N GLY A 287 12.49 -14.60 6.45
CA GLY A 287 11.48 -15.64 6.34
C GLY A 287 10.47 -15.31 5.24
N TRP A 288 9.90 -14.10 5.26
CA TRP A 288 8.96 -13.68 4.22
C TRP A 288 9.62 -13.54 2.83
N LYS A 289 10.94 -13.29 2.76
CA LYS A 289 11.67 -13.27 1.50
C LYS A 289 11.79 -14.68 0.91
N SER A 290 12.03 -15.71 1.72
CA SER A 290 12.03 -17.11 1.24
C SER A 290 10.67 -17.54 0.67
N GLU A 291 9.57 -16.99 1.21
CA GLU A 291 8.20 -17.21 0.71
C GLU A 291 7.80 -16.29 -0.45
N SER A 292 8.68 -15.38 -0.91
CA SER A 292 8.38 -14.35 -1.90
C SER A 292 7.24 -13.39 -1.49
N LEU A 293 7.06 -13.16 -0.18
CA LEU A 293 6.01 -12.34 0.42
C LEU A 293 6.53 -11.09 1.13
N HIS A 294 7.83 -10.86 1.10
CA HIS A 294 8.50 -9.78 1.83
C HIS A 294 8.05 -8.37 1.45
N LEU A 295 7.62 -8.15 0.20
CA LEU A 295 7.12 -6.83 -0.21
C LEU A 295 5.75 -6.50 0.42
N ALA A 296 4.88 -7.49 0.58
CA ALA A 296 3.63 -7.32 1.33
C ALA A 296 3.92 -7.09 2.82
N TYR A 297 4.84 -7.88 3.38
CA TYR A 297 5.28 -7.73 4.77
C TYR A 297 5.86 -6.32 5.04
N LEU A 298 6.74 -5.82 4.17
CA LEU A 298 7.27 -4.46 4.26
C LEU A 298 6.17 -3.40 4.10
N SER A 299 5.20 -3.61 3.21
CA SER A 299 4.06 -2.70 3.11
C SER A 299 3.29 -2.62 4.42
N VAL A 300 3.08 -3.73 5.13
CA VAL A 300 2.45 -3.72 6.46
C VAL A 300 3.26 -2.89 7.44
N THR A 301 4.54 -3.22 7.61
CA THR A 301 5.37 -2.66 8.67
C THR A 301 5.76 -1.21 8.41
N MET A 302 6.11 -0.86 7.17
CA MET A 302 6.49 0.50 6.79
C MET A 302 5.28 1.45 6.77
N VAL A 303 4.11 0.99 6.31
CA VAL A 303 2.88 1.80 6.31
C VAL A 303 2.39 2.06 7.73
N LEU A 304 2.58 1.12 8.67
CA LEU A 304 2.32 1.35 10.09
C LEU A 304 3.23 2.47 10.64
N ARG A 305 4.55 2.42 10.38
CA ARG A 305 5.45 3.52 10.79
C ARG A 305 5.06 4.84 10.14
N LEU A 306 4.77 4.81 8.84
CA LEU A 306 4.30 6.00 8.10
C LEU A 306 3.02 6.59 8.72
N SER A 307 2.07 5.77 9.11
CA SER A 307 0.83 6.20 9.77
C SER A 307 1.12 6.89 11.11
N ASN A 308 2.00 6.31 11.93
CA ASN A 308 2.44 6.92 13.18
C ASN A 308 3.18 8.25 12.97
N ILE A 309 4.04 8.33 11.95
CA ILE A 309 4.77 9.54 11.58
C ILE A 309 3.79 10.64 11.13
N VAL A 310 2.91 10.35 10.18
CA VAL A 310 2.00 11.35 9.61
C VAL A 310 0.99 11.86 10.63
N THR A 311 0.50 10.99 11.53
CA THR A 311 -0.39 11.40 12.63
C THR A 311 0.24 12.49 13.50
N ARG A 312 1.54 12.43 13.74
CA ARG A 312 2.28 13.40 14.59
C ARG A 312 2.83 14.58 13.80
N ARG A 313 3.24 14.35 12.54
CA ARG A 313 3.85 15.37 11.67
C ARG A 313 2.97 16.60 11.48
N VAL A 314 1.66 16.48 11.51
CA VAL A 314 0.72 17.61 11.40
C VAL A 314 0.94 18.67 12.49
N TYR A 315 1.56 18.29 13.60
CA TYR A 315 1.91 19.17 14.73
C TYR A 315 3.40 19.52 14.81
N LEU A 316 4.17 19.27 13.75
CA LEU A 316 5.62 19.51 13.74
C LEU A 316 5.98 20.98 14.03
N HIS A 317 5.14 21.92 13.55
CA HIS A 317 5.29 23.34 13.84
C HIS A 317 5.17 23.64 15.34
N ASP A 318 4.17 23.05 16.01
CA ASP A 318 3.94 23.25 17.45
C ASP A 318 5.06 22.62 18.30
N MET A 319 5.58 21.45 17.87
CA MET A 319 6.76 20.81 18.49
C MET A 319 8.00 21.69 18.41
N PHE A 320 8.18 22.40 17.29
CA PHE A 320 9.33 23.28 17.07
C PHE A 320 9.21 24.61 17.80
N THR A 321 8.04 25.25 17.80
CA THR A 321 7.85 26.63 18.34
C THR A 321 7.73 26.67 19.85
N THR A 322 7.27 25.60 20.48
CA THR A 322 7.08 25.57 21.95
C THR A 322 8.39 25.68 22.74
N PRO A 323 9.51 25.00 22.36
CA PRO A 323 10.81 25.20 22.99
C PRO A 323 11.51 26.51 22.62
N HIS A 324 11.16 27.11 21.48
CA HIS A 324 11.81 28.29 20.92
C HIS A 324 10.78 29.32 20.46
N PRO A 325 10.09 30.02 21.39
CA PRO A 325 9.12 31.04 21.03
C PRO A 325 9.83 32.17 20.25
N THR A 326 9.52 32.30 18.95
CA THR A 326 9.95 33.44 18.17
C THR A 326 8.96 34.60 18.37
N PRO A 327 9.40 35.88 18.31
CA PRO A 327 8.50 37.05 18.47
C PRO A 327 7.34 37.10 17.47
N THR A 328 7.45 36.35 16.36
CA THR A 328 6.45 36.24 15.30
C THR A 328 5.59 34.98 15.38
N SER A 329 5.88 34.07 16.30
CA SER A 329 5.06 32.87 16.54
C SER A 329 3.87 33.28 17.42
N THR A 330 2.78 33.70 16.79
CA THR A 330 1.47 33.71 17.45
C THR A 330 1.16 32.27 17.85
N PRO A 331 0.96 31.96 19.14
CA PRO A 331 0.39 30.67 19.52
C PRO A 331 -0.87 30.47 18.70
N ARG A 332 -1.08 29.29 18.13
CA ARG A 332 -2.41 28.98 17.57
C ARG A 332 -3.41 29.15 18.71
N GLU A 333 -4.14 30.24 18.73
CA GLU A 333 -5.15 30.61 19.75
C GLU A 333 -6.25 29.56 19.93
N THR A 334 -6.21 28.49 19.12
CA THR A 334 -7.25 27.46 19.03
C THR A 334 -7.33 26.56 20.26
N TYR A 335 -6.22 26.35 20.97
CA TYR A 335 -6.22 25.32 22.03
C TYR A 335 -5.46 25.78 23.27
N GLY A 336 -5.66 26.52 24.11
CA GLY A 336 -4.93 26.79 25.35
C GLY A 336 -3.49 26.22 25.44
N SER A 337 -2.83 26.32 26.57
CA SER A 337 -1.46 25.81 26.73
C SER A 337 -1.41 24.28 26.83
N ALA A 338 -0.53 23.64 26.08
CA ALA A 338 -0.29 22.20 26.16
C ALA A 338 0.25 21.79 27.56
N PRO A 339 -0.08 20.61 28.06
CA PRO A 339 0.54 20.05 29.25
C PRO A 339 2.06 20.02 29.11
N LYS A 340 2.76 20.26 30.24
CA LYS A 340 4.23 20.26 30.26
C LYS A 340 4.78 18.94 29.72
N GLY A 341 5.67 19.04 28.73
CA GLY A 341 6.32 17.88 28.11
C GLY A 341 5.53 17.20 26.99
N PHE A 342 4.28 17.58 26.73
CA PHE A 342 3.46 16.94 25.68
C PHE A 342 4.13 16.99 24.30
N TRP A 343 4.60 18.16 23.86
CA TRP A 343 5.23 18.31 22.55
C TRP A 343 6.60 17.64 22.47
N ALA A 344 7.36 17.60 23.57
CA ALA A 344 8.62 16.87 23.63
C ALA A 344 8.39 15.35 23.48
N GLN A 345 7.37 14.82 24.14
CA GLN A 345 7.00 13.41 23.99
C GLN A 345 6.53 13.11 22.56
N ALA A 346 5.63 13.92 22.00
CA ALA A 346 5.13 13.74 20.64
C ALA A 346 6.26 13.81 19.61
N SER A 347 7.24 14.69 19.79
CA SER A 347 8.45 14.79 18.95
C SER A 347 9.32 13.54 19.06
N ASN A 348 9.61 13.08 20.26
CA ASN A 348 10.36 11.84 20.47
C ASN A 348 9.68 10.64 19.81
N GLU A 349 8.37 10.48 19.98
CA GLU A 349 7.61 9.40 19.35
C GLU A 349 7.61 9.49 17.80
N LEU A 350 7.53 10.70 17.24
CA LEU A 350 7.64 10.93 15.79
C LEU A 350 8.99 10.41 15.28
N PHE A 351 10.10 10.86 15.88
CA PHE A 351 11.42 10.55 15.39
C PHE A 351 11.89 9.12 15.71
N HIS A 352 11.37 8.48 16.76
CA HIS A 352 11.57 7.04 16.97
C HIS A 352 10.86 6.20 15.89
N ASN A 353 9.62 6.53 15.53
CA ASN A 353 8.96 5.87 14.38
C ASN A 353 9.71 6.12 13.07
N LEU A 354 10.35 7.29 12.92
CA LEU A 354 11.20 7.59 11.77
C LEU A 354 12.46 6.71 11.75
N TRP A 355 13.07 6.48 12.91
CA TRP A 355 14.21 5.58 13.07
C TRP A 355 13.82 4.14 12.72
N ASP A 356 12.70 3.64 13.25
CA ASP A 356 12.20 2.31 12.93
C ASP A 356 11.94 2.16 11.41
N LEU A 357 11.41 3.20 10.77
CA LEU A 357 11.22 3.21 9.31
C LEU A 357 12.55 3.16 8.57
N HIS A 358 13.55 3.91 9.01
CA HIS A 358 14.89 3.90 8.45
C HIS A 358 15.53 2.51 8.54
N GLU A 359 15.45 1.85 9.71
CA GLU A 359 15.97 0.49 9.89
C GLU A 359 15.30 -0.52 8.94
N GLN A 360 13.99 -0.39 8.71
CA GLN A 360 13.26 -1.24 7.77
C GLN A 360 13.73 -1.03 6.33
N ILE A 361 13.92 0.23 5.92
CA ILE A 361 14.45 0.60 4.60
C ILE A 361 15.84 0.01 4.43
N ASP A 362 16.75 0.25 5.37
CA ASP A 362 18.14 -0.21 5.28
C ASP A 362 18.25 -1.73 5.27
N ALA A 363 17.49 -2.42 6.13
CA ALA A 363 17.45 -3.87 6.16
C ALA A 363 16.98 -4.47 4.82
N TYR A 364 15.98 -3.88 4.17
CA TYR A 364 15.49 -4.35 2.87
C TYR A 364 16.52 -4.11 1.76
N PHE A 365 17.03 -2.88 1.64
CA PHE A 365 17.95 -2.52 0.56
C PHE A 365 19.32 -3.22 0.67
N SER A 366 19.70 -3.65 1.88
CA SER A 366 20.87 -4.52 2.08
C SER A 366 20.68 -5.96 1.57
N MET A 367 19.43 -6.38 1.32
CA MET A 367 19.09 -7.74 0.88
C MET A 367 18.41 -7.78 -0.49
N LYS A 368 18.09 -6.62 -1.08
CA LYS A 368 17.36 -6.52 -2.35
C LYS A 368 18.19 -7.04 -3.51
N SER A 369 17.58 -7.84 -4.40
CA SER A 369 18.17 -8.20 -5.69
C SER A 369 17.86 -7.16 -6.77
N SER A 370 18.70 -7.11 -7.83
CA SER A 370 18.54 -6.15 -8.93
C SER A 370 17.25 -6.35 -9.75
N GLU A 371 16.71 -7.57 -9.76
CA GLU A 371 15.52 -7.96 -10.53
C GLU A 371 14.21 -7.82 -9.74
N GLU A 372 14.29 -7.43 -8.48
CA GLU A 372 13.13 -7.32 -7.60
C GLU A 372 12.32 -6.07 -7.91
N GLY A 373 11.02 -6.24 -8.19
CA GLY A 373 10.03 -5.16 -8.26
C GLY A 373 9.88 -4.47 -6.91
N PHE A 374 9.36 -3.24 -6.91
CA PHE A 374 9.23 -2.44 -5.69
C PHE A 374 7.91 -1.63 -5.71
N PRO A 375 7.03 -1.79 -4.69
CA PRO A 375 5.78 -1.05 -4.61
C PRO A 375 5.99 0.45 -4.43
N GLN A 376 5.19 1.25 -5.11
CA GLN A 376 5.34 2.71 -5.10
C GLN A 376 5.13 3.33 -3.72
N ILE A 377 4.27 2.76 -2.86
CA ILE A 377 4.06 3.29 -1.50
C ILE A 377 5.36 3.25 -0.69
N LEU A 378 6.21 2.26 -0.90
CA LEU A 378 7.49 2.17 -0.21
C LEU A 378 8.46 3.27 -0.66
N VAL A 379 8.37 3.73 -1.92
CA VAL A 379 9.13 4.90 -2.40
C VAL A 379 8.71 6.16 -1.62
N PHE A 380 7.41 6.32 -1.35
CA PHE A 380 6.91 7.42 -0.53
C PHE A 380 7.41 7.32 0.93
N CYS A 381 7.50 6.12 1.49
CA CYS A 381 8.11 5.90 2.82
C CYS A 381 9.57 6.37 2.86
N VAL A 382 10.36 6.05 1.83
CA VAL A 382 11.76 6.49 1.73
C VAL A 382 11.86 8.02 1.64
N TYR A 383 11.01 8.64 0.82
CA TYR A 383 10.95 10.11 0.73
C TYR A 383 10.60 10.77 2.07
N MET A 384 9.60 10.24 2.79
CA MET A 384 9.22 10.75 4.11
C MET A 384 10.35 10.59 5.12
N CYS A 385 11.04 9.44 5.07
CA CYS A 385 12.21 9.19 5.92
C CYS A 385 13.30 10.24 5.66
N GLY A 386 13.69 10.44 4.40
CA GLY A 386 14.72 11.43 4.04
C GLY A 386 14.34 12.87 4.41
N SER A 387 13.09 13.27 4.10
CA SER A 387 12.61 14.63 4.38
C SER A 387 12.63 14.97 5.88
N LEU A 388 12.12 14.07 6.73
CA LEU A 388 12.11 14.32 8.18
C LEU A 388 13.49 14.13 8.82
N SER A 389 14.34 13.28 8.26
CA SER A 389 15.74 13.16 8.70
C SER A 389 16.53 14.43 8.40
N SER A 390 16.35 15.05 7.23
CA SER A 390 16.96 16.34 6.89
C SER A 390 16.46 17.46 7.81
N PHE A 391 15.18 17.41 8.19
CA PHE A 391 14.62 18.36 9.15
C PHE A 391 15.20 18.15 10.55
N LEU A 392 15.34 16.91 11.03
CA LEU A 392 15.96 16.59 12.32
C LEU A 392 17.44 16.97 12.35
N TRP A 393 18.18 16.75 11.25
CA TRP A 393 19.57 17.18 11.13
C TRP A 393 19.73 18.69 11.34
N ARG A 394 18.81 19.46 10.77
CA ARG A 394 18.80 20.92 10.94
C ARG A 394 18.37 21.37 12.35
N TYR A 395 17.53 20.59 13.00
CA TYR A 395 16.96 20.90 14.33
C TYR A 395 17.09 19.73 15.31
N PRO A 396 18.34 19.37 15.70
CA PRO A 396 18.60 18.16 16.49
C PRO A 396 17.96 18.18 17.90
N ALA A 397 17.64 19.36 18.41
CA ALA A 397 16.94 19.51 19.69
C ALA A 397 15.54 18.88 19.74
N LEU A 398 14.94 18.60 18.58
CA LEU A 398 13.62 17.92 18.49
C LEU A 398 13.68 16.47 18.99
N CYS A 399 14.80 15.79 18.78
CA CYS A 399 15.06 14.45 19.31
C CYS A 399 16.58 14.26 19.48
N PRO A 400 17.17 14.72 20.60
CA PRO A 400 18.63 14.73 20.79
C PRO A 400 19.27 13.35 20.58
N PRO A 401 18.69 12.22 21.02
CA PRO A 401 19.30 10.90 20.83
C PRO A 401 19.49 10.50 19.36
N LEU A 402 18.67 11.03 18.44
CA LEU A 402 18.70 10.72 17.02
C LEU A 402 19.31 11.86 16.17
N GLY A 403 19.49 13.06 16.73
CA GLY A 403 20.03 14.22 16.04
C GLY A 403 21.38 13.96 15.37
N GLU A 404 22.29 13.26 16.06
CA GLU A 404 23.62 12.90 15.54
C GLU A 404 23.58 11.89 14.38
N ARG A 405 22.49 11.12 14.28
CA ARG A 405 22.30 10.09 13.23
C ARG A 405 21.53 10.62 12.02
N ALA A 406 20.88 11.77 12.17
CA ALA A 406 19.92 12.31 11.21
C ALA A 406 20.52 12.57 9.83
N GLU A 407 21.77 13.06 9.75
CA GLU A 407 22.49 13.28 8.50
C GLU A 407 22.66 11.96 7.73
N ARG A 408 23.14 10.90 8.39
CA ARG A 408 23.34 9.60 7.78
C ARG A 408 22.02 8.98 7.31
N MET A 409 20.94 9.15 8.06
CA MET A 409 19.61 8.69 7.67
C MET A 409 19.12 9.42 6.40
N ALA A 410 19.32 10.73 6.32
CA ALA A 410 18.97 11.54 5.15
C ALA A 410 19.79 11.11 3.91
N GLN A 411 21.11 10.96 4.07
CA GLN A 411 22.01 10.50 3.02
C GLN A 411 21.61 9.12 2.48
N ARG A 412 21.33 8.16 3.38
CA ARG A 412 20.88 6.83 2.98
C ARG A 412 19.56 6.85 2.21
N SER A 413 18.64 7.70 2.62
CA SER A 413 17.36 7.87 1.90
C SER A 413 17.55 8.43 0.48
N LEU A 414 18.50 9.34 0.29
CA LEU A 414 18.87 9.88 -1.04
C LEU A 414 19.48 8.81 -1.95
N GLU A 415 20.38 7.98 -1.42
CA GLU A 415 20.98 6.85 -2.14
C GLU A 415 19.90 5.89 -2.64
N VAL A 416 19.00 5.47 -1.73
CA VAL A 416 17.88 4.57 -2.05
C VAL A 416 16.94 5.18 -3.09
N LEU A 417 16.58 6.47 -2.98
CA LEU A 417 15.75 7.14 -3.98
C LEU A 417 16.43 7.21 -5.36
N SER A 418 17.74 7.34 -5.39
CA SER A 418 18.51 7.30 -6.65
C SER A 418 18.43 5.93 -7.32
N GLU A 419 18.55 4.83 -6.55
CA GLU A 419 18.38 3.48 -7.07
C GLU A 419 16.97 3.24 -7.64
N LEU A 420 15.94 3.79 -6.98
CA LEU A 420 14.55 3.62 -7.35
C LEU A 420 14.13 4.45 -8.57
N HIS A 421 14.90 5.46 -8.95
CA HIS A 421 14.54 6.36 -10.06
C HIS A 421 14.39 5.65 -11.40
N ALA A 422 15.21 4.64 -11.66
CA ALA A 422 15.15 3.86 -12.92
C ALA A 422 13.82 3.12 -13.05
N ALA A 423 13.25 2.63 -11.95
CA ALA A 423 12.00 1.90 -11.93
C ALA A 423 10.76 2.81 -11.84
N TRP A 424 10.84 3.92 -11.09
CA TRP A 424 9.71 4.81 -10.82
C TRP A 424 10.07 6.27 -11.11
N PRO A 425 9.77 6.82 -12.32
CA PRO A 425 10.11 8.20 -12.68
C PRO A 425 9.56 9.27 -11.74
N THR A 426 8.45 8.98 -11.04
CA THR A 426 7.88 9.89 -10.02
C THR A 426 8.83 10.16 -8.86
N SER A 427 9.76 9.25 -8.56
CA SER A 427 10.76 9.43 -7.50
C SER A 427 11.72 10.59 -7.76
N SER A 428 11.92 11.01 -9.01
CA SER A 428 12.78 12.12 -9.38
C SER A 428 12.33 13.46 -8.80
N LYS A 429 11.02 13.68 -8.70
CA LYS A 429 10.46 14.90 -8.08
C LYS A 429 10.75 14.92 -6.57
N TRP A 430 10.64 13.77 -5.92
CA TRP A 430 10.93 13.63 -4.49
C TRP A 430 12.42 13.75 -4.19
N GLN A 431 13.28 13.16 -5.03
CA GLN A 431 14.71 13.28 -4.90
C GLN A 431 15.17 14.75 -5.00
N LYS A 432 14.67 15.50 -6.00
CA LYS A 432 14.97 16.94 -6.15
C LYS A 432 14.50 17.75 -4.93
N GLY A 433 13.35 17.41 -4.35
CA GLY A 433 12.85 18.07 -3.14
C GLY A 433 13.70 17.80 -1.88
N LEU A 434 14.45 16.70 -1.83
CA LEU A 434 15.38 16.41 -0.73
C LEU A 434 16.75 17.05 -0.91
N GLN A 435 17.15 17.39 -2.14
CA GLN A 435 18.44 18.03 -2.46
C GLN A 435 18.41 19.54 -2.26
N GLN A 436 17.27 20.16 -2.14
CA GLN A 436 17.04 21.58 -1.83
C GLN A 436 16.99 21.82 -0.31
#